data_56dacbd8dbb32bf83eff23e9d8c5d307
#
_entry.id   56dacbd8dbb32bf83eff23e9d8c5d307
#
_cell.length_a   1.000
_cell.length_b   1.000
_cell.length_c   1.000
_cell.angle_alpha   90.00
_cell.angle_beta   90.00
_cell.angle_gamma   90.00
#
_symmetry.space_group_name_H-M   'P 1'
#
loop_
_entity.id
_entity.type
_entity.pdbx_description
1 polymer ?
#
loop_
_entity_poly.entity_id
_entity_poly.type
_entity_poly.pdbx_seq_one_letter_code
_entity_poly.pdbx_strand_id
1 'polypeptide(L)'
;MQTDFISYADSQMEYEGYAAFDGAVTTRRPGVLVFHAWAGQDDFARVQAEKLAALGYVGFAVDMYGKGQRGNSAQENNALMQPFMNDRAMLLARAKCALNTLQHHPQVDRHRIGAIGFCFGGLCAMDVARAGLEGVRAAVSFHGLLGAPVGVPGGAKPLHTKILALHGWNDPMAKPADVVAWANELTAAGCDWTLEAFGHRGHAFTNPQAAEAANGMQFCELANRRAYAAMEDFLHETLQEKLSGAPSAKMGACPTPA
;
A
#
# COMPACT_ATOMS: atom_id res chain seq x y z
N MET A 1 -7.28 22.13 -2.91
CA MET A 1 -6.27 21.07 -3.03
C MET A 1 -5.04 21.66 -3.68
N GLN A 2 -3.86 21.39 -3.15
CA GLN A 2 -2.55 21.75 -3.69
C GLN A 2 -1.83 20.47 -4.10
N THR A 3 -1.02 20.56 -5.15
CA THR A 3 -0.23 19.44 -5.66
C THR A 3 1.19 19.89 -5.98
N ASP A 4 2.19 19.10 -5.63
CA ASP A 4 3.58 19.40 -5.87
C ASP A 4 4.35 18.16 -6.34
N PHE A 5 5.23 18.33 -7.33
CA PHE A 5 6.25 17.31 -7.62
C PHE A 5 7.43 17.48 -6.67
N ILE A 6 7.81 16.41 -6.01
CA ILE A 6 8.90 16.41 -5.02
C ILE A 6 10.01 15.49 -5.54
N SER A 7 11.16 16.10 -5.88
CA SER A 7 12.38 15.34 -6.20
C SER A 7 13.01 14.81 -4.92
N TYR A 8 13.42 13.54 -4.96
CA TYR A 8 14.21 12.89 -3.91
C TYR A 8 15.20 11.92 -4.56
N ALA A 9 16.20 11.50 -3.81
CA ALA A 9 17.27 10.67 -4.37
C ALA A 9 17.80 9.69 -3.33
N ASP A 10 18.34 8.58 -3.81
CA ASP A 10 19.31 7.77 -3.10
C ASP A 10 20.72 7.98 -3.68
N SER A 11 21.69 7.15 -3.31
CA SER A 11 23.06 7.24 -3.81
C SER A 11 23.22 6.89 -5.29
N GLN A 12 22.19 6.35 -5.93
CA GLN A 12 22.25 5.78 -7.28
C GLN A 12 21.34 6.50 -8.27
N MET A 13 20.22 7.07 -7.81
CA MET A 13 19.17 7.54 -8.70
C MET A 13 18.35 8.68 -8.10
N GLU A 14 17.85 9.55 -9.00
CA GLU A 14 16.85 10.57 -8.69
C GLU A 14 15.44 10.02 -8.95
N TYR A 15 14.51 10.35 -8.08
CA TYR A 15 13.09 10.02 -8.12
C TYR A 15 12.24 11.27 -8.13
N GLU A 16 11.01 11.17 -8.62
CA GLU A 16 10.06 12.26 -8.59
C GLU A 16 8.69 11.77 -8.10
N GLY A 17 8.40 12.05 -6.84
CA GLY A 17 7.09 11.77 -6.24
C GLY A 17 6.10 12.89 -6.52
N TYR A 18 4.80 12.58 -6.38
CA TYR A 18 3.72 13.54 -6.51
C TYR A 18 2.93 13.61 -5.20
N ALA A 19 3.00 14.76 -4.54
CA ALA A 19 2.26 15.05 -3.33
C ALA A 19 0.94 15.77 -3.65
N ALA A 20 -0.13 15.39 -2.95
CA ALA A 20 -1.41 16.09 -2.97
C ALA A 20 -1.91 16.31 -1.55
N PHE A 21 -2.38 17.52 -1.23
CA PHE A 21 -2.82 17.90 0.11
C PHE A 21 -3.73 19.15 0.10
N ASP A 22 -4.42 19.40 1.21
CA ASP A 22 -5.13 20.66 1.39
C ASP A 22 -4.14 21.74 1.88
N GLY A 23 -3.76 22.67 1.02
CA GLY A 23 -2.84 23.77 1.33
C GLY A 23 -3.37 24.78 2.36
N ALA A 24 -4.68 24.83 2.60
CA ALA A 24 -5.29 25.74 3.58
C ALA A 24 -5.11 25.22 5.04
N VAL A 25 -4.86 23.93 5.23
CA VAL A 25 -4.69 23.34 6.56
C VAL A 25 -3.23 23.42 6.95
N THR A 26 -2.93 24.11 8.06
CA THR A 26 -1.56 24.33 8.58
C THR A 26 -1.12 23.28 9.61
N THR A 27 -2.06 22.51 10.16
CA THR A 27 -1.73 21.46 11.14
C THR A 27 -1.19 20.21 10.46
N ARG A 28 -0.27 19.51 11.11
CA ARG A 28 0.24 18.24 10.64
C ARG A 28 -0.86 17.18 10.67
N ARG A 29 -0.92 16.37 9.61
CA ARG A 29 -1.91 15.31 9.40
C ARG A 29 -1.23 14.02 8.95
N PRO A 30 -1.93 12.88 8.98
CA PRO A 30 -1.34 11.63 8.50
C PRO A 30 -0.92 11.74 7.03
N GLY A 31 0.22 11.11 6.71
CA GLY A 31 0.69 10.95 5.33
C GLY A 31 0.40 9.54 4.81
N VAL A 32 0.11 9.40 3.52
CA VAL A 32 -0.14 8.09 2.90
C VAL A 32 0.69 7.94 1.63
N LEU A 33 1.58 6.95 1.62
CA LEU A 33 2.32 6.52 0.43
C LEU A 33 1.38 5.78 -0.51
N VAL A 34 1.41 6.11 -1.78
CA VAL A 34 0.67 5.43 -2.85
C VAL A 34 1.66 4.76 -3.78
N PHE A 35 1.77 3.45 -3.70
CA PHE A 35 2.62 2.66 -4.58
C PHE A 35 1.89 2.30 -5.87
N HIS A 36 2.50 2.68 -6.99
CA HIS A 36 1.95 2.46 -8.33
C HIS A 36 1.94 0.99 -8.75
N ALA A 37 1.16 0.65 -9.77
CA ALA A 37 1.21 -0.65 -10.44
C ALA A 37 2.48 -0.81 -11.29
N TRP A 38 2.57 -1.86 -12.07
CA TRP A 38 3.78 -2.24 -12.82
C TRP A 38 4.26 -1.24 -13.89
N ALA A 39 3.40 -0.34 -14.37
CA ALA A 39 3.77 0.64 -15.40
C ALA A 39 4.60 1.83 -14.88
N GLY A 40 4.75 1.99 -13.57
CA GLY A 40 5.39 3.15 -12.95
C GLY A 40 4.38 4.16 -12.41
N GLN A 41 4.87 5.28 -11.86
CA GLN A 41 4.03 6.34 -11.33
C GLN A 41 3.30 7.06 -12.46
N ASP A 42 2.05 6.71 -12.70
CA ASP A 42 1.16 7.22 -13.73
C ASP A 42 0.07 8.14 -13.15
N ASP A 43 -0.83 8.59 -14.01
CA ASP A 43 -1.95 9.43 -13.60
C ASP A 43 -2.91 8.68 -12.65
N PHE A 44 -3.00 7.35 -12.75
CA PHE A 44 -3.81 6.59 -11.81
C PHE A 44 -3.26 6.74 -10.38
N ALA A 45 -1.95 6.58 -10.18
CA ALA A 45 -1.33 6.73 -8.86
C ALA A 45 -1.46 8.16 -8.32
N ARG A 46 -1.34 9.19 -9.19
CA ARG A 46 -1.52 10.60 -8.81
C ARG A 46 -2.96 10.89 -8.37
N VAL A 47 -3.94 10.40 -9.12
CA VAL A 47 -5.37 10.51 -8.75
C VAL A 47 -5.66 9.86 -7.40
N GLN A 48 -4.98 8.75 -7.05
CA GLN A 48 -5.14 8.18 -5.71
C GLN A 48 -4.57 9.10 -4.61
N ALA A 49 -3.44 9.75 -4.85
CA ALA A 49 -2.90 10.74 -3.92
C ALA A 49 -3.87 11.92 -3.73
N GLU A 50 -4.51 12.38 -4.80
CA GLU A 50 -5.52 13.45 -4.76
C GLU A 50 -6.78 13.03 -4.00
N LYS A 51 -7.27 11.81 -4.20
CA LYS A 51 -8.39 11.25 -3.41
C LYS A 51 -8.07 11.21 -1.92
N LEU A 52 -6.87 10.79 -1.55
CA LEU A 52 -6.43 10.81 -0.15
C LEU A 52 -6.36 12.23 0.41
N ALA A 53 -5.93 13.20 -0.40
CA ALA A 53 -5.95 14.62 0.00
C ALA A 53 -7.37 15.12 0.27
N ALA A 54 -8.36 14.71 -0.52
CA ALA A 54 -9.77 15.02 -0.30
C ALA A 54 -10.31 14.40 1.00
N LEU A 55 -9.74 13.29 1.46
CA LEU A 55 -10.06 12.64 2.74
C LEU A 55 -9.28 13.24 3.94
N GLY A 56 -8.47 14.28 3.72
CA GLY A 56 -7.74 14.99 4.77
C GLY A 56 -6.34 14.46 5.08
N TYR A 57 -5.79 13.58 4.25
CA TYR A 57 -4.40 13.11 4.32
C TYR A 57 -3.45 14.01 3.51
N VAL A 58 -2.14 13.77 3.63
CA VAL A 58 -1.17 14.11 2.60
C VAL A 58 -0.94 12.83 1.78
N GLY A 59 -1.48 12.78 0.56
CA GLY A 59 -1.23 11.67 -0.38
C GLY A 59 0.09 11.87 -1.11
N PHE A 60 0.91 10.81 -1.23
CA PHE A 60 2.19 10.86 -1.92
C PHE A 60 2.33 9.68 -2.88
N ALA A 61 2.14 9.93 -4.17
CA ALA A 61 2.39 8.94 -5.21
C ALA A 61 3.90 8.74 -5.37
N VAL A 62 4.35 7.54 -5.02
CA VAL A 62 5.75 7.14 -4.97
C VAL A 62 6.27 6.87 -6.37
N ASP A 63 7.50 7.24 -6.66
CA ASP A 63 8.27 6.78 -7.82
C ASP A 63 9.22 5.66 -7.38
N MET A 64 8.93 4.43 -7.81
CA MET A 64 9.77 3.26 -7.50
C MET A 64 10.85 3.02 -8.55
N TYR A 65 10.70 3.57 -9.75
CA TYR A 65 11.55 3.21 -10.89
C TYR A 65 12.63 4.26 -11.18
N GLY A 66 12.39 5.50 -10.83
CA GLY A 66 13.26 6.64 -11.11
C GLY A 66 12.57 7.69 -11.99
N LYS A 67 13.02 8.91 -11.86
CA LYS A 67 12.42 10.07 -12.52
C LYS A 67 12.26 9.86 -14.02
N GLY A 68 11.01 9.96 -14.48
CA GLY A 68 10.68 9.78 -15.88
C GLY A 68 10.60 8.32 -16.36
N GLN A 69 10.93 7.33 -15.53
CA GLN A 69 10.85 5.92 -15.90
C GLN A 69 9.41 5.42 -15.84
N ARG A 70 8.86 5.11 -16.99
CA ARG A 70 7.49 4.57 -17.19
C ARG A 70 7.50 3.55 -18.31
N GLY A 71 6.74 2.49 -18.17
CA GLY A 71 6.54 1.53 -19.25
C GLY A 71 5.28 1.84 -20.04
N ASN A 72 5.35 1.66 -21.35
CA ASN A 72 4.25 1.88 -22.29
C ASN A 72 3.77 0.58 -22.95
N SER A 73 4.37 -0.54 -22.60
CA SER A 73 4.01 -1.87 -23.07
C SER A 73 4.17 -2.90 -21.95
N ALA A 74 3.52 -4.06 -22.10
CA ALA A 74 3.66 -5.15 -21.13
C ALA A 74 5.13 -5.59 -20.98
N GLN A 75 5.90 -5.57 -22.04
CA GLN A 75 7.33 -5.92 -22.02
C GLN A 75 8.13 -4.89 -21.21
N GLU A 76 7.93 -3.60 -21.44
CA GLU A 76 8.61 -2.52 -20.72
C GLU A 76 8.20 -2.52 -19.23
N ASN A 77 6.91 -2.65 -18.94
CA ASN A 77 6.40 -2.73 -17.58
C ASN A 77 7.03 -3.89 -16.80
N ASN A 78 7.12 -5.06 -17.44
CA ASN A 78 7.75 -6.23 -16.83
C ASN A 78 9.26 -6.00 -16.62
N ALA A 79 9.96 -5.38 -17.57
CA ALA A 79 11.39 -5.07 -17.45
C ALA A 79 11.66 -4.08 -16.29
N LEU A 80 10.77 -3.12 -16.04
CA LEU A 80 10.87 -2.18 -14.93
C LEU A 80 10.56 -2.84 -13.58
N MET A 81 9.55 -3.71 -13.52
CA MET A 81 9.11 -4.36 -12.30
C MET A 81 10.02 -5.52 -11.86
N GLN A 82 10.52 -6.32 -12.80
CA GLN A 82 11.20 -7.58 -12.51
C GLN A 82 12.44 -7.45 -11.59
N PRO A 83 13.29 -6.41 -11.68
CA PRO A 83 14.38 -6.22 -10.73
C PRO A 83 13.92 -6.19 -9.27
N PHE A 84 12.77 -5.56 -8.98
CA PHE A 84 12.21 -5.48 -7.63
C PHE A 84 11.57 -6.78 -7.16
N MET A 85 11.05 -7.57 -8.08
CA MET A 85 10.55 -8.92 -7.78
C MET A 85 11.70 -9.86 -7.39
N ASN A 86 12.86 -9.68 -8.01
CA ASN A 86 14.06 -10.48 -7.77
C ASN A 86 14.86 -9.99 -6.55
N ASP A 87 14.82 -8.68 -6.25
CA ASP A 87 15.53 -8.06 -5.13
C ASP A 87 14.57 -7.21 -4.28
N ARG A 88 14.00 -7.86 -3.27
CA ARG A 88 13.06 -7.23 -2.33
C ARG A 88 13.77 -6.28 -1.35
N ALA A 89 15.09 -6.44 -1.16
CA ALA A 89 15.88 -5.50 -0.37
C ALA A 89 16.02 -4.15 -1.09
N MET A 90 16.24 -4.17 -2.41
CA MET A 90 16.22 -2.98 -3.25
C MET A 90 14.84 -2.31 -3.24
N LEU A 91 13.75 -3.09 -3.37
CA LEU A 91 12.38 -2.59 -3.25
C LEU A 91 12.20 -1.82 -1.95
N LEU A 92 12.58 -2.44 -0.83
CA LEU A 92 12.43 -1.84 0.49
C LEU A 92 13.32 -0.60 0.68
N ALA A 93 14.53 -0.59 0.12
CA ALA A 93 15.40 0.57 0.17
C ALA A 93 14.77 1.79 -0.53
N ARG A 94 14.15 1.60 -1.70
CA ARG A 94 13.45 2.68 -2.42
C ARG A 94 12.18 3.13 -1.71
N ALA A 95 11.41 2.19 -1.18
CA ALA A 95 10.24 2.52 -0.36
C ALA A 95 10.62 3.34 0.88
N LYS A 96 11.75 3.03 1.52
CA LYS A 96 12.30 3.83 2.66
C LYS A 96 12.69 5.24 2.23
N CYS A 97 13.27 5.41 1.05
CA CYS A 97 13.63 6.73 0.51
C CYS A 97 12.36 7.60 0.34
N ALA A 98 11.31 7.04 -0.26
CA ALA A 98 10.01 7.70 -0.41
C ALA A 98 9.35 7.99 0.94
N LEU A 99 9.39 7.06 1.89
CA LEU A 99 8.88 7.23 3.25
C LEU A 99 9.58 8.41 3.95
N ASN A 100 10.91 8.44 3.89
CA ASN A 100 11.68 9.53 4.48
C ASN A 100 11.30 10.89 3.88
N THR A 101 11.10 10.96 2.57
CA THR A 101 10.64 12.16 1.88
C THR A 101 9.27 12.62 2.38
N LEU A 102 8.30 11.71 2.47
CA LEU A 102 6.97 12.03 3.00
C LEU A 102 7.01 12.46 4.47
N GLN A 103 7.81 11.80 5.31
CA GLN A 103 7.96 12.15 6.74
C GLN A 103 8.57 13.53 6.97
N HIS A 104 9.33 14.08 6.01
CA HIS A 104 9.89 15.43 6.05
C HIS A 104 8.97 16.50 5.43
N HIS A 105 7.84 16.11 4.85
CA HIS A 105 6.88 17.07 4.32
C HIS A 105 6.30 17.93 5.48
N PRO A 106 6.26 19.28 5.36
CA PRO A 106 5.90 20.18 6.47
C PRO A 106 4.54 19.89 7.12
N GLN A 107 3.58 19.41 6.33
CA GLN A 107 2.23 19.13 6.80
C GLN A 107 2.02 17.67 7.26
N VAL A 108 3.05 16.84 7.28
CA VAL A 108 2.94 15.43 7.66
C VAL A 108 3.29 15.20 9.13
N ASP A 109 2.44 14.46 9.82
CA ASP A 109 2.78 13.84 11.09
C ASP A 109 3.55 12.54 10.82
N ARG A 110 4.87 12.60 10.98
CA ARG A 110 5.79 11.49 10.71
C ARG A 110 5.48 10.20 11.47
N HIS A 111 4.68 10.26 12.53
CA HIS A 111 4.30 9.11 13.34
C HIS A 111 2.95 8.51 12.94
N ARG A 112 2.28 9.07 11.94
CA ARG A 112 1.00 8.60 11.41
C ARG A 112 1.07 8.44 9.90
N ILE A 113 1.76 7.39 9.46
CA ILE A 113 1.94 7.08 8.04
C ILE A 113 1.15 5.84 7.65
N GLY A 114 0.46 5.94 6.53
CA GLY A 114 -0.13 4.81 5.82
C GLY A 114 0.64 4.49 4.53
N ALA A 115 0.45 3.29 4.03
CA ALA A 115 0.92 2.85 2.73
C ALA A 115 -0.21 2.14 2.00
N ILE A 116 -0.55 2.57 0.80
CA ILE A 116 -1.49 1.84 -0.06
C ILE A 116 -0.80 1.50 -1.37
N GLY A 117 -1.25 0.46 -2.05
CA GLY A 117 -0.68 0.11 -3.35
C GLY A 117 -1.55 -0.85 -4.16
N PHE A 118 -1.32 -0.85 -5.46
CA PHE A 118 -2.12 -1.57 -6.46
C PHE A 118 -1.25 -2.54 -7.23
N CYS A 119 -1.65 -3.81 -7.36
CA CYS A 119 -0.87 -4.82 -8.08
C CYS A 119 0.56 -4.95 -7.49
N PHE A 120 1.61 -4.66 -8.25
CA PHE A 120 2.99 -4.54 -7.76
C PHE A 120 3.09 -3.58 -6.56
N GLY A 121 2.39 -2.45 -6.59
CA GLY A 121 2.34 -1.52 -5.47
C GLY A 121 1.73 -2.13 -4.20
N GLY A 122 0.78 -3.05 -4.34
CA GLY A 122 0.22 -3.80 -3.21
C GLY A 122 1.29 -4.66 -2.51
N LEU A 123 2.19 -5.28 -3.29
CA LEU A 123 3.36 -5.96 -2.76
C LEU A 123 4.30 -4.99 -2.02
N CYS A 124 4.55 -3.80 -2.61
CA CYS A 124 5.38 -2.77 -1.97
C CYS A 124 4.82 -2.34 -0.61
N ALA A 125 3.52 -2.11 -0.52
CA ALA A 125 2.85 -1.76 0.74
C ALA A 125 2.97 -2.88 1.78
N MET A 126 2.84 -4.15 1.36
CA MET A 126 3.04 -5.31 2.24
C MET A 126 4.48 -5.41 2.76
N ASP A 127 5.48 -5.13 1.92
CA ASP A 127 6.88 -5.18 2.35
C ASP A 127 7.24 -4.04 3.30
N VAL A 128 6.67 -2.86 3.10
CA VAL A 128 6.78 -1.74 4.04
C VAL A 128 6.21 -2.14 5.41
N ALA A 129 5.05 -2.80 5.43
CA ALA A 129 4.45 -3.30 6.67
C ALA A 129 5.33 -4.37 7.34
N ARG A 130 5.78 -5.38 6.58
CA ARG A 130 6.67 -6.46 7.07
C ARG A 130 7.97 -5.93 7.67
N ALA A 131 8.48 -4.83 7.12
CA ALA A 131 9.70 -4.19 7.62
C ALA A 131 9.51 -3.45 8.95
N GLY A 132 8.27 -3.21 9.40
CA GLY A 132 7.98 -2.52 10.67
C GLY A 132 8.61 -1.13 10.74
N LEU A 133 8.53 -0.36 9.66
CA LEU A 133 9.19 0.94 9.57
C LEU A 133 8.54 1.96 10.52
N GLU A 134 9.39 2.76 11.16
CA GLU A 134 8.94 3.76 12.13
C GLU A 134 7.92 4.73 11.53
N GLY A 135 6.83 4.95 12.25
CA GLY A 135 5.74 5.82 11.85
C GLY A 135 4.69 5.16 10.95
N VAL A 136 5.00 4.02 10.32
CA VAL A 136 4.04 3.30 9.47
C VAL A 136 3.07 2.50 10.34
N ARG A 137 1.79 2.88 10.30
CA ARG A 137 0.72 2.28 11.11
C ARG A 137 -0.26 1.44 10.32
N ALA A 138 -0.45 1.75 9.05
CA ALA A 138 -1.42 1.12 8.17
C ALA A 138 -0.79 0.71 6.84
N ALA A 139 -1.15 -0.46 6.33
CA ALA A 139 -0.84 -0.86 4.96
C ALA A 139 -2.07 -1.48 4.28
N VAL A 140 -2.38 -1.04 3.08
CA VAL A 140 -3.50 -1.55 2.28
C VAL A 140 -3.00 -2.05 0.93
N SER A 141 -3.31 -3.29 0.60
CA SER A 141 -2.99 -3.91 -0.68
C SER A 141 -4.25 -4.11 -1.51
N PHE A 142 -4.34 -3.46 -2.65
CA PHE A 142 -5.38 -3.70 -3.64
C PHE A 142 -4.88 -4.71 -4.68
N HIS A 143 -5.49 -5.88 -4.74
CA HIS A 143 -5.12 -6.97 -5.66
C HIS A 143 -3.60 -7.14 -5.82
N GLY A 144 -2.88 -7.05 -4.70
CA GLY A 144 -1.42 -7.18 -4.69
C GLY A 144 -0.97 -8.63 -4.66
N LEU A 145 0.31 -8.82 -5.02
CA LEU A 145 0.97 -10.10 -4.76
C LEU A 145 1.26 -10.21 -3.26
N LEU A 146 0.97 -11.37 -2.68
CA LEU A 146 1.01 -11.58 -1.24
C LEU A 146 2.28 -12.27 -0.75
N GLY A 147 3.10 -12.82 -1.65
CA GLY A 147 4.28 -13.61 -1.32
C GLY A 147 5.28 -12.85 -0.43
N ALA A 148 5.72 -13.49 0.64
CA ALA A 148 6.78 -12.97 1.50
C ALA A 148 8.13 -12.92 0.76
N PRO A 149 9.02 -11.97 1.09
CA PRO A 149 10.38 -11.97 0.57
C PRO A 149 11.17 -13.17 1.09
N VAL A 150 11.95 -13.81 0.21
CA VAL A 150 12.81 -14.94 0.58
C VAL A 150 13.92 -14.46 1.52
N GLY A 151 14.11 -15.17 2.64
CA GLY A 151 15.20 -14.88 3.57
C GLY A 151 14.97 -13.71 4.54
N VAL A 152 13.83 -13.05 4.49
CA VAL A 152 13.42 -12.14 5.56
C VAL A 152 12.74 -12.99 6.62
N PRO A 153 13.30 -13.07 7.85
CA PRO A 153 12.64 -13.81 8.92
C PRO A 153 11.27 -13.20 9.18
N GLY A 154 10.22 -13.86 8.74
CA GLY A 154 8.88 -13.57 9.22
C GLY A 154 8.89 -13.80 10.74
N GLY A 155 8.59 -12.78 11.53
CA GLY A 155 8.16 -13.01 12.88
C GLY A 155 9.16 -12.91 14.02
N ALA A 156 10.30 -12.26 13.87
CA ALA A 156 11.18 -12.00 15.03
C ALA A 156 10.68 -10.88 15.95
N LYS A 157 9.69 -10.08 15.54
CA LYS A 157 9.04 -9.04 16.37
C LYS A 157 7.56 -8.93 15.97
N PRO A 158 6.66 -8.64 16.91
CA PRO A 158 5.29 -8.32 16.57
C PRO A 158 5.23 -7.20 15.54
N LEU A 159 4.48 -7.40 14.46
CA LEU A 159 4.23 -6.35 13.47
C LEU A 159 3.19 -5.39 14.03
N HIS A 160 3.58 -4.14 14.25
CA HIS A 160 2.69 -3.09 14.77
C HIS A 160 1.89 -2.38 13.67
N THR A 161 2.27 -2.53 12.41
CA THR A 161 1.53 -2.02 11.27
C THR A 161 0.29 -2.88 11.06
N LYS A 162 -0.90 -2.28 11.11
CA LYS A 162 -2.14 -2.97 10.75
C LYS A 162 -2.21 -3.15 9.24
N ILE A 163 -2.80 -4.25 8.78
CA ILE A 163 -2.80 -4.62 7.36
C ILE A 163 -4.22 -4.94 6.87
N LEU A 164 -4.60 -4.34 5.74
CA LEU A 164 -5.80 -4.68 4.99
C LEU A 164 -5.43 -5.19 3.60
N ALA A 165 -5.84 -6.41 3.27
CA ALA A 165 -5.74 -6.96 1.92
C ALA A 165 -7.12 -6.99 1.25
N LEU A 166 -7.23 -6.35 0.08
CA LEU A 166 -8.42 -6.26 -0.76
C LEU A 166 -8.18 -7.13 -2.01
N HIS A 167 -8.69 -8.35 -1.98
CA HIS A 167 -8.25 -9.43 -2.87
C HIS A 167 -9.36 -9.95 -3.77
N GLY A 168 -9.08 -10.10 -5.06
CA GLY A 168 -9.94 -10.83 -5.99
C GLY A 168 -9.74 -12.34 -5.84
N TRP A 169 -10.78 -13.11 -5.46
CA TRP A 169 -10.61 -14.53 -5.17
C TRP A 169 -10.14 -15.39 -6.35
N ASN A 170 -10.42 -14.94 -7.57
CA ASN A 170 -9.99 -15.61 -8.80
C ASN A 170 -8.73 -14.94 -9.41
N ASP A 171 -7.94 -14.23 -8.60
CA ASP A 171 -6.72 -13.59 -9.06
C ASP A 171 -5.66 -14.64 -9.46
N PRO A 172 -5.24 -14.69 -10.74
CA PRO A 172 -4.26 -15.67 -11.20
C PRO A 172 -2.84 -15.42 -10.63
N MET A 173 -2.57 -14.20 -10.15
CA MET A 173 -1.26 -13.79 -9.63
C MET A 173 -1.11 -14.00 -8.12
N ALA A 174 -2.21 -14.19 -7.40
CA ALA A 174 -2.21 -14.50 -5.96
C ALA A 174 -3.34 -15.52 -5.69
N LYS A 175 -2.99 -16.78 -5.80
CA LYS A 175 -3.95 -17.90 -5.69
C LYS A 175 -4.39 -18.14 -4.23
N PRO A 176 -5.48 -18.87 -3.97
CA PRO A 176 -5.93 -19.17 -2.62
C PRO A 176 -4.84 -19.74 -1.68
N ALA A 177 -3.91 -20.54 -2.21
CA ALA A 177 -2.78 -21.05 -1.43
C ALA A 177 -1.84 -19.93 -0.95
N ASP A 178 -1.61 -18.91 -1.79
CA ASP A 178 -0.79 -17.75 -1.44
C ASP A 178 -1.48 -16.88 -0.38
N VAL A 179 -2.81 -16.77 -0.47
CA VAL A 179 -3.65 -16.07 0.52
C VAL A 179 -3.54 -16.74 1.89
N VAL A 180 -3.66 -18.08 1.92
CA VAL A 180 -3.53 -18.85 3.17
C VAL A 180 -2.12 -18.74 3.75
N ALA A 181 -1.09 -18.81 2.91
CA ALA A 181 0.30 -18.65 3.36
C ALA A 181 0.54 -17.27 3.97
N TRP A 182 0.04 -16.21 3.33
CA TRP A 182 0.08 -14.84 3.82
C TRP A 182 -0.65 -14.68 5.16
N ALA A 183 -1.85 -15.22 5.29
CA ALA A 183 -2.63 -15.16 6.52
C ALA A 183 -1.91 -15.85 7.69
N ASN A 184 -1.32 -17.02 7.45
CA ASN A 184 -0.54 -17.76 8.43
C ASN A 184 0.73 -17.00 8.85
N GLU A 185 1.44 -16.40 7.89
CA GLU A 185 2.62 -15.55 8.14
C GLU A 185 2.28 -14.42 9.11
N LEU A 186 1.25 -13.64 8.78
CA LEU A 186 0.87 -12.47 9.58
C LEU A 186 0.32 -12.84 10.95
N THR A 187 -0.43 -13.94 11.05
CA THR A 187 -0.91 -14.47 12.32
C THR A 187 0.25 -14.89 13.21
N ALA A 188 1.25 -15.59 12.66
CA ALA A 188 2.45 -15.97 13.39
C ALA A 188 3.30 -14.75 13.83
N ALA A 189 3.26 -13.67 13.06
CA ALA A 189 3.91 -12.40 13.39
C ALA A 189 3.13 -11.54 14.42
N GLY A 190 1.98 -11.99 14.90
CA GLY A 190 1.11 -11.24 15.82
C GLY A 190 0.57 -9.94 15.21
N CYS A 191 0.46 -9.89 13.88
CA CYS A 191 -0.06 -8.73 13.15
C CYS A 191 -1.57 -8.62 13.29
N ASP A 192 -2.09 -7.41 13.42
CA ASP A 192 -3.51 -7.10 13.22
C ASP A 192 -3.75 -6.99 11.70
N TRP A 193 -4.40 -7.98 11.13
CA TRP A 193 -4.65 -8.04 9.68
C TRP A 193 -6.09 -8.39 9.34
N THR A 194 -6.57 -7.83 8.25
CA THR A 194 -7.89 -8.11 7.66
C THR A 194 -7.74 -8.47 6.19
N LEU A 195 -8.54 -9.42 5.73
CA LEU A 195 -8.69 -9.79 4.33
C LEU A 195 -10.14 -9.62 3.89
N GLU A 196 -10.38 -8.80 2.87
CA GLU A 196 -11.64 -8.80 2.14
C GLU A 196 -11.46 -9.49 0.78
N ALA A 197 -12.07 -10.65 0.61
CA ALA A 197 -12.00 -11.41 -0.61
C ALA A 197 -13.27 -11.23 -1.45
N PHE A 198 -13.11 -10.75 -2.68
CA PHE A 198 -14.21 -10.52 -3.63
C PHE A 198 -14.39 -11.74 -4.52
N GLY A 199 -15.44 -12.55 -4.27
CA GLY A 199 -15.78 -13.74 -5.07
C GLY A 199 -15.93 -13.41 -6.56
N HIS A 200 -15.44 -14.29 -7.43
CA HIS A 200 -15.48 -14.15 -8.89
C HIS A 200 -14.74 -12.93 -9.46
N ARG A 201 -13.90 -12.26 -8.67
CA ARG A 201 -13.05 -11.14 -9.15
C ARG A 201 -11.62 -11.63 -9.31
N GLY A 202 -10.99 -11.17 -10.36
CA GLY A 202 -9.59 -11.43 -10.64
C GLY A 202 -8.70 -10.28 -10.23
N HIS A 203 -7.55 -10.18 -10.89
CA HIS A 203 -6.58 -9.11 -10.71
C HIS A 203 -7.09 -7.77 -11.27
N ALA A 204 -6.54 -6.66 -10.79
CA ALA A 204 -6.80 -5.31 -11.27
C ALA A 204 -8.28 -4.86 -11.26
N PHE A 205 -9.12 -5.43 -10.37
CA PHE A 205 -10.55 -5.12 -10.31
C PHE A 205 -10.86 -3.66 -9.94
N THR A 206 -9.88 -2.88 -9.49
CA THR A 206 -10.01 -1.45 -9.21
C THR A 206 -9.48 -0.55 -10.34
N ASN A 207 -8.88 -1.11 -11.39
CA ASN A 207 -8.39 -0.34 -12.52
C ASN A 207 -9.46 -0.24 -13.63
N PRO A 208 -10.01 0.97 -13.90
CA PRO A 208 -11.05 1.14 -14.92
C PRO A 208 -10.64 0.73 -16.32
N GLN A 209 -9.32 0.67 -16.60
CA GLN A 209 -8.79 0.28 -17.90
C GLN A 209 -8.56 -1.24 -18.02
N ALA A 210 -8.73 -2.01 -16.94
CA ALA A 210 -8.57 -3.47 -16.99
C ALA A 210 -9.73 -4.13 -17.72
N ALA A 211 -9.47 -4.67 -18.92
CA ALA A 211 -10.45 -5.27 -19.82
C ALA A 211 -10.02 -6.65 -20.37
N GLU A 212 -9.10 -7.33 -19.68
CA GLU A 212 -8.54 -8.63 -20.10
C GLU A 212 -9.13 -9.78 -19.26
N ALA A 213 -10.44 -9.97 -19.32
CA ALA A 213 -11.14 -10.98 -18.53
C ALA A 213 -10.61 -12.40 -18.75
N ALA A 214 -10.18 -12.75 -19.97
CA ALA A 214 -9.60 -14.05 -20.30
C ALA A 214 -8.28 -14.32 -19.53
N ASN A 215 -7.55 -13.26 -19.18
CA ASN A 215 -6.32 -13.31 -18.40
C ASN A 215 -6.56 -13.05 -16.89
N GLY A 216 -7.82 -13.03 -16.45
CA GLY A 216 -8.19 -12.78 -15.07
C GLY A 216 -8.01 -11.33 -14.61
N MET A 217 -7.90 -10.36 -15.53
CA MET A 217 -7.76 -8.93 -15.25
C MET A 217 -8.98 -8.18 -15.77
N GLN A 218 -9.86 -7.76 -14.86
CA GLN A 218 -11.07 -7.05 -15.24
C GLN A 218 -11.56 -6.11 -14.16
N PHE A 219 -11.86 -4.88 -14.56
CA PHE A 219 -12.52 -3.90 -13.70
C PHE A 219 -13.89 -4.39 -13.22
N CYS A 220 -14.20 -4.10 -11.98
CA CYS A 220 -15.53 -4.31 -11.42
C CYS A 220 -15.93 -3.14 -10.52
N GLU A 221 -16.85 -2.32 -10.99
CA GLU A 221 -17.31 -1.11 -10.28
C GLU A 221 -17.78 -1.41 -8.86
N LEU A 222 -18.57 -2.49 -8.67
CA LEU A 222 -19.07 -2.84 -7.34
C LEU A 222 -17.95 -3.25 -6.37
N ALA A 223 -17.01 -4.08 -6.83
CA ALA A 223 -15.86 -4.49 -6.02
C ALA A 223 -14.92 -3.29 -5.75
N ASN A 224 -14.69 -2.45 -6.76
CA ASN A 224 -13.93 -1.22 -6.64
C ASN A 224 -14.52 -0.32 -5.54
N ARG A 225 -15.81 0.00 -5.61
CA ARG A 225 -16.48 0.84 -4.60
C ARG A 225 -16.38 0.26 -3.20
N ARG A 226 -16.59 -1.05 -3.02
CA ARG A 226 -16.47 -1.73 -1.72
C ARG A 226 -15.05 -1.68 -1.18
N ALA A 227 -14.08 -1.97 -2.05
CA ALA A 227 -12.67 -1.95 -1.65
C ALA A 227 -12.19 -0.56 -1.21
N TYR A 228 -12.62 0.50 -1.90
CA TYR A 228 -12.29 1.87 -1.48
C TYR A 228 -12.99 2.24 -0.17
N ALA A 229 -14.24 1.88 0.02
CA ALA A 229 -14.93 2.13 1.29
C ALA A 229 -14.24 1.43 2.47
N ALA A 230 -13.81 0.18 2.30
CA ALA A 230 -13.05 -0.55 3.30
C ALA A 230 -11.68 0.10 3.59
N MET A 231 -10.97 0.55 2.56
CA MET A 231 -9.71 1.29 2.74
C MET A 231 -9.92 2.60 3.51
N GLU A 232 -10.95 3.38 3.15
CA GLU A 232 -11.24 4.67 3.80
C GLU A 232 -11.53 4.49 5.28
N ASP A 233 -12.37 3.51 5.64
CA ASP A 233 -12.71 3.18 7.03
C ASP A 233 -11.47 2.70 7.81
N PHE A 234 -10.71 1.80 7.23
CA PHE A 234 -9.48 1.27 7.81
C PHE A 234 -8.40 2.35 8.05
N LEU A 235 -8.19 3.25 7.09
CA LEU A 235 -7.24 4.35 7.23
C LEU A 235 -7.72 5.37 8.28
N HIS A 236 -9.02 5.64 8.34
CA HIS A 236 -9.61 6.52 9.33
C HIS A 236 -9.39 5.97 10.74
N GLU A 237 -9.77 4.71 11.00
CA GLU A 237 -9.54 4.03 12.28
C GLU A 237 -8.06 4.09 12.69
N THR A 238 -7.16 3.76 11.76
CA THR A 238 -5.76 3.53 12.12
C THR A 238 -4.94 4.82 12.21
N LEU A 239 -5.26 5.84 11.40
CA LEU A 239 -4.44 7.04 11.26
C LEU A 239 -5.06 8.30 11.85
N GLN A 240 -6.40 8.42 11.88
CA GLN A 240 -7.07 9.65 12.33
C GLN A 240 -7.57 9.56 13.77
N GLU A 241 -7.91 8.41 14.27
CA GLU A 241 -8.27 8.29 15.67
C GLU A 241 -7.08 8.69 16.53
N LYS A 242 -7.24 9.75 17.30
CA LYS A 242 -6.29 10.06 18.38
C LYS A 242 -6.30 8.84 19.29
N LEU A 243 -5.13 8.22 19.51
CA LEU A 243 -4.95 7.33 20.63
C LEU A 243 -5.34 8.14 21.87
N SER A 244 -6.62 8.12 22.23
CA SER A 244 -7.08 8.62 23.51
C SER A 244 -6.31 7.79 24.54
N GLY A 245 -5.45 8.43 25.32
CA GLY A 245 -4.66 7.81 26.37
C GLY A 245 -5.52 7.34 27.55
N ALA A 246 -6.47 6.46 27.27
CA ALA A 246 -7.13 5.64 28.26
C ALA A 246 -6.53 4.22 28.13
N PRO A 247 -6.11 3.60 29.25
CA PRO A 247 -5.74 2.20 29.21
C PRO A 247 -6.93 1.44 28.64
N SER A 248 -6.71 0.74 27.53
CA SER A 248 -7.67 -0.16 26.90
C SER A 248 -8.46 -0.91 27.97
N ALA A 249 -9.73 -0.56 28.14
CA ALA A 249 -10.65 -1.47 28.78
C ALA A 249 -10.53 -2.76 27.99
N LYS A 250 -10.11 -3.84 28.64
CA LYS A 250 -9.91 -5.16 28.07
C LYS A 250 -11.04 -5.45 27.08
N MET A 251 -10.78 -5.33 25.78
CA MET A 251 -11.64 -5.95 24.78
C MET A 251 -11.67 -7.42 25.16
N GLY A 252 -12.87 -7.90 25.50
CA GLY A 252 -13.08 -9.26 25.89
C GLY A 252 -12.49 -10.16 24.82
N ALA A 253 -11.47 -10.95 25.18
CA ALA A 253 -10.94 -11.95 24.31
C ALA A 253 -12.11 -12.80 23.83
N CYS A 254 -12.33 -12.87 22.54
CA CYS A 254 -13.24 -13.85 21.96
C CYS A 254 -12.76 -15.22 22.43
N PRO A 255 -13.58 -16.01 23.14
CA PRO A 255 -13.11 -17.30 23.65
C PRO A 255 -12.68 -18.15 22.48
N THR A 256 -11.43 -18.62 22.52
CA THR A 256 -10.95 -19.66 21.60
C THR A 256 -11.79 -20.92 21.85
N PRO A 257 -12.39 -21.52 20.80
CA PRO A 257 -13.02 -22.81 20.98
C PRO A 257 -11.96 -23.86 21.35
N ALA A 258 -12.35 -24.71 22.30
CA ALA A 258 -11.55 -25.82 22.81
C ALA A 258 -11.26 -26.88 21.73
#